data_c1f4d78e29997aa18dc9035788b7f388
#
_entry.id   c1f4d78e29997aa18dc9035788b7f388
#
_cell.length_a   1.000
_cell.length_b   1.000
_cell.length_c   1.000
_cell.angle_alpha   90.00
_cell.angle_beta   90.00
_cell.angle_gamma   90.00
#
_symmetry.space_group_name_H-M   'P 1'
#
loop_
_entity.id
_entity.type
_entity.pdbx_description
1 polymer ?
#
loop_
_entity_poly.entity_id
_entity_poly.type
_entity_poly.pdbx_seq_one_letter_code
_entity_poly.pdbx_strand_id
1 'polypeptide(L)'
;MNKIKSMHLMMLFVPLFWGGSFATAEHVLTEIPPITAATIRFGLAGCILIGIVFMKSEWNTSLLLKNWKGLLFVSLTGIFGYNVFFFMGLNYTSTLNGSLIIATMPVFVTLGAILFFKESWSTKVGMSLILSLIGVIVVITSGSMDTLMSLSFNKGDLLFIAALICGVLYSLTGKKVMRGVSPLLTTMSMTVLGTVFLAGLSLYEDGWGKVGAFSLQDG
;
A
#
# COMPACT_ATOMS: atom_id res chain seq x y z
N MET A 1 -4.25 -23.38 -21.51
CA MET A 1 -4.70 -22.01 -21.17
C MET A 1 -3.47 -21.10 -21.25
N ASN A 2 -3.46 -20.07 -22.11
CA ASN A 2 -2.27 -19.24 -22.33
C ASN A 2 -1.83 -18.59 -21.00
N LYS A 3 -0.54 -18.70 -20.65
CA LYS A 3 0.10 -18.17 -19.43
C LYS A 3 -0.29 -16.68 -19.17
N ILE A 4 -0.46 -15.91 -20.23
CA ILE A 4 -0.90 -14.51 -20.21
C ILE A 4 -2.35 -14.39 -19.72
N LYS A 5 -3.28 -15.24 -20.18
CA LYS A 5 -4.69 -15.22 -19.70
C LYS A 5 -4.79 -15.59 -18.23
N SER A 6 -3.99 -16.56 -17.77
CA SER A 6 -3.93 -16.95 -16.36
C SER A 6 -3.42 -15.80 -15.48
N MET A 7 -2.39 -15.06 -15.92
CA MET A 7 -1.88 -13.90 -15.19
C MET A 7 -2.93 -12.78 -15.08
N HIS A 8 -3.64 -12.45 -16.15
CA HIS A 8 -4.70 -11.43 -16.11
C HIS A 8 -5.85 -11.84 -15.17
N LEU A 9 -6.22 -13.13 -15.18
CA LEU A 9 -7.23 -13.64 -14.27
C LEU A 9 -6.79 -13.52 -12.80
N MET A 10 -5.53 -13.86 -12.50
CA MET A 10 -4.97 -13.70 -11.16
C MET A 10 -4.94 -12.24 -10.70
N MET A 11 -4.71 -11.29 -11.61
CA MET A 11 -4.72 -9.86 -11.28
C MET A 11 -6.12 -9.36 -10.87
N LEU A 12 -7.21 -10.01 -11.27
CA LEU A 12 -8.56 -9.66 -10.83
C LEU A 12 -8.80 -9.96 -9.34
N PHE A 13 -8.07 -10.92 -8.77
CA PHE A 13 -8.16 -11.22 -7.34
C PHE A 13 -7.48 -10.16 -6.46
N VAL A 14 -6.52 -9.39 -7.00
CA VAL A 14 -5.81 -8.36 -6.23
C VAL A 14 -6.77 -7.29 -5.68
N PRO A 15 -7.62 -6.63 -6.49
CA PRO A 15 -8.57 -5.66 -5.96
C PRO A 15 -9.62 -6.30 -5.04
N LEU A 16 -9.99 -7.56 -5.25
CA LEU A 16 -10.92 -8.29 -4.39
C LEU A 16 -10.34 -8.51 -2.99
N PHE A 17 -9.08 -8.95 -2.88
CA PHE A 17 -8.39 -9.06 -1.61
C PHE A 17 -8.12 -7.70 -0.96
N TRP A 18 -7.83 -6.68 -1.76
CA TRP A 18 -7.67 -5.32 -1.24
C TRP A 18 -8.97 -4.78 -0.67
N GLY A 19 -10.09 -4.88 -1.41
CA GLY A 19 -11.40 -4.46 -0.93
C GLY A 19 -11.82 -5.18 0.35
N GLY A 20 -11.65 -6.51 0.41
CA GLY A 20 -11.89 -7.29 1.62
C GLY A 20 -11.00 -6.87 2.79
N SER A 21 -9.74 -6.53 2.52
CA SER A 21 -8.83 -6.01 3.54
C SER A 21 -9.27 -4.65 4.09
N PHE A 22 -9.84 -3.78 3.27
CA PHE A 22 -10.39 -2.49 3.74
C PHE A 22 -11.61 -2.69 4.63
N ALA A 23 -12.55 -3.55 4.22
CA ALA A 23 -13.76 -3.84 5.01
C ALA A 23 -13.42 -4.44 6.39
N THR A 24 -12.45 -5.36 6.43
CA THR A 24 -11.98 -5.94 7.70
C THR A 24 -11.21 -4.92 8.54
N ALA A 25 -10.42 -4.05 7.91
CA ALA A 25 -9.67 -3.01 8.61
C ALA A 25 -10.60 -2.02 9.32
N GLU A 26 -11.69 -1.61 8.67
CA GLU A 26 -12.66 -0.69 9.27
C GLU A 26 -13.22 -1.23 10.59
N HIS A 27 -13.53 -2.52 10.65
CA HIS A 27 -14.01 -3.17 11.88
C HIS A 27 -12.91 -3.26 12.96
N VAL A 28 -11.69 -3.65 12.58
CA VAL A 28 -10.57 -3.78 13.52
C VAL A 28 -10.14 -2.42 14.09
N LEU A 29 -10.24 -1.35 13.31
CA LEU A 29 -9.84 0.00 13.71
C LEU A 29 -10.78 0.63 14.77
N THR A 30 -11.96 0.06 15.00
CA THR A 30 -12.83 0.48 16.11
C THR A 30 -12.26 0.07 17.47
N GLU A 31 -11.47 -1.01 17.51
CA GLU A 31 -10.98 -1.64 18.74
C GLU A 31 -9.48 -1.44 18.96
N ILE A 32 -8.70 -1.44 17.89
CA ILE A 32 -7.23 -1.41 17.93
C ILE A 32 -6.69 -0.17 17.21
N PRO A 33 -5.71 0.56 17.79
CA PRO A 33 -5.07 1.68 17.12
C PRO A 33 -4.48 1.32 15.77
N PRO A 34 -4.54 2.25 14.79
CA PRO A 34 -4.23 1.96 13.39
C PRO A 34 -2.83 1.41 13.13
N ILE A 35 -1.81 1.97 13.78
CA ILE A 35 -0.42 1.52 13.57
C ILE A 35 -0.19 0.14 14.19
N THR A 36 -0.81 -0.13 15.35
CA THR A 36 -0.79 -1.44 16.00
C THR A 36 -1.46 -2.49 15.09
N ALA A 37 -2.64 -2.19 14.54
CA ALA A 37 -3.33 -3.06 13.59
C ALA A 37 -2.50 -3.32 12.32
N ALA A 38 -1.88 -2.27 11.75
CA ALA A 38 -0.97 -2.41 10.62
C ALA A 38 0.24 -3.29 10.96
N THR A 39 0.82 -3.12 12.16
CA THR A 39 1.96 -3.92 12.63
C THR A 39 1.61 -5.41 12.67
N ILE A 40 0.47 -5.77 13.26
CA ILE A 40 0.01 -7.15 13.33
C ILE A 40 -0.22 -7.73 11.92
N ARG A 41 -0.93 -7.01 11.07
CA ARG A 41 -1.24 -7.42 9.69
C ARG A 41 0.03 -7.68 8.87
N PHE A 42 0.96 -6.74 8.86
CA PHE A 42 2.20 -6.88 8.11
C PHE A 42 3.18 -7.84 8.78
N GLY A 43 3.15 -7.99 10.11
CA GLY A 43 3.90 -9.00 10.83
C GLY A 43 3.50 -10.41 10.44
N LEU A 44 2.20 -10.72 10.44
CA LEU A 44 1.68 -12.01 9.97
C LEU A 44 2.03 -12.27 8.50
N ALA A 45 1.85 -11.26 7.63
CA ALA A 45 2.23 -11.37 6.22
C ALA A 45 3.75 -11.62 6.06
N GLY A 46 4.59 -10.95 6.86
CA GLY A 46 6.03 -11.14 6.88
C GLY A 46 6.43 -12.57 7.26
N CYS A 47 5.83 -13.13 8.30
CA CYS A 47 6.06 -14.52 8.71
C CYS A 47 5.70 -15.52 7.59
N ILE A 48 4.56 -15.33 6.95
CA ILE A 48 4.11 -16.17 5.83
C ILE A 48 5.11 -16.04 4.65
N LEU A 49 5.51 -14.82 4.29
CA LEU A 49 6.43 -14.58 3.19
C LEU A 49 7.81 -15.17 3.45
N ILE A 50 8.31 -15.10 4.68
CA ILE A 50 9.55 -15.76 5.09
C ILE A 50 9.43 -17.27 4.83
N GLY A 51 8.35 -17.91 5.29
CA GLY A 51 8.09 -19.33 5.05
C GLY A 51 8.09 -19.69 3.56
N ILE A 52 7.41 -18.89 2.73
CA ILE A 52 7.35 -19.10 1.27
C ILE A 52 8.73 -18.97 0.63
N VAL A 53 9.53 -17.97 1.03
CA VAL A 53 10.90 -17.78 0.52
C VAL A 53 11.78 -18.97 0.84
N PHE A 54 11.71 -19.52 2.06
CA PHE A 54 12.44 -20.72 2.44
C PHE A 54 11.96 -21.96 1.67
N MET A 55 10.66 -22.17 1.55
CA MET A 55 10.08 -23.30 0.79
C MET A 55 10.48 -23.28 -0.68
N LYS A 56 10.63 -22.08 -1.29
CA LYS A 56 11.06 -21.93 -2.68
C LYS A 56 12.57 -21.87 -2.87
N SER A 57 13.34 -22.00 -1.77
CA SER A 57 14.81 -21.89 -1.80
C SER A 57 15.31 -20.58 -2.44
N GLU A 58 14.52 -19.50 -2.33
CA GLU A 58 14.87 -18.18 -2.88
C GLU A 58 15.65 -17.31 -1.89
N TRP A 59 15.96 -17.80 -0.69
CA TRP A 59 16.72 -17.06 0.30
C TRP A 59 18.16 -16.80 -0.19
N ASN A 60 18.55 -15.53 -0.27
CA ASN A 60 19.86 -15.12 -0.73
C ASN A 60 20.37 -13.89 0.05
N THR A 61 21.13 -14.14 1.11
CA THR A 61 21.68 -13.09 1.98
C THR A 61 22.60 -12.12 1.21
N SER A 62 23.41 -12.63 0.26
CA SER A 62 24.31 -11.81 -0.53
C SER A 62 23.55 -10.78 -1.39
N LEU A 63 22.43 -11.19 -2.03
CA LEU A 63 21.56 -10.28 -2.79
C LEU A 63 20.89 -9.26 -1.88
N LEU A 64 20.45 -9.67 -0.71
CA LEU A 64 19.81 -8.76 0.28
C LEU A 64 20.80 -7.69 0.72
N LEU A 65 22.00 -8.09 1.11
CA LEU A 65 23.06 -7.16 1.54
C LEU A 65 23.53 -6.25 0.40
N LYS A 66 23.66 -6.77 -0.82
CA LYS A 66 24.03 -5.95 -1.99
C LYS A 66 22.99 -4.87 -2.30
N ASN A 67 21.70 -5.15 -2.09
CA ASN A 67 20.59 -4.26 -2.46
C ASN A 67 19.93 -3.58 -1.24
N TRP A 68 20.53 -3.64 -0.06
CA TRP A 68 19.93 -3.20 1.20
C TRP A 68 19.36 -1.78 1.18
N LYS A 69 20.06 -0.83 0.53
CA LYS A 69 19.59 0.57 0.42
C LYS A 69 18.27 0.67 -0.33
N GLY A 70 18.14 -0.05 -1.44
CA GLY A 70 16.92 -0.10 -2.22
C GLY A 70 15.77 -0.79 -1.46
N LEU A 71 16.07 -1.92 -0.81
CA LEU A 71 15.11 -2.65 0.01
C LEU A 71 14.64 -1.82 1.20
N LEU A 72 15.54 -1.12 1.88
CA LEU A 72 15.20 -0.21 2.97
C LEU A 72 14.31 0.94 2.47
N PHE A 73 14.64 1.54 1.32
CA PHE A 73 13.85 2.64 0.77
C PHE A 73 12.43 2.20 0.39
N VAL A 74 12.26 1.04 -0.27
CA VAL A 74 10.92 0.53 -0.59
C VAL A 74 10.13 0.10 0.66
N SER A 75 10.83 -0.34 1.73
CA SER A 75 10.20 -0.63 3.02
C SER A 75 9.68 0.63 3.70
N LEU A 76 10.52 1.68 3.73
CA LEU A 76 10.17 2.96 4.35
C LEU A 76 9.08 3.69 3.58
N THR A 77 9.05 3.60 2.26
CA THR A 77 8.02 4.26 1.45
C THR A 77 6.76 3.40 1.29
N GLY A 78 6.90 2.13 0.94
CA GLY A 78 5.76 1.26 0.58
C GLY A 78 4.98 0.72 1.78
N ILE A 79 5.65 0.37 2.88
CA ILE A 79 4.99 -0.21 4.06
C ILE A 79 4.88 0.82 5.18
N PHE A 80 6.00 1.37 5.64
CA PHE A 80 5.98 2.26 6.79
C PHE A 80 5.31 3.60 6.47
N GLY A 81 5.92 4.44 5.64
CA GLY A 81 5.45 5.80 5.39
C GLY A 81 4.05 5.85 4.79
N TYR A 82 3.77 4.98 3.80
CA TYR A 82 2.44 4.91 3.21
C TYR A 82 1.35 4.63 4.28
N ASN A 83 1.53 3.62 5.12
CA ASN A 83 0.53 3.27 6.13
C ASN A 83 0.43 4.33 7.23
N VAL A 84 1.56 4.88 7.70
CA VAL A 84 1.55 5.93 8.73
C VAL A 84 0.76 7.15 8.24
N PHE A 85 1.10 7.68 7.06
CA PHE A 85 0.42 8.85 6.54
C PHE A 85 -1.05 8.57 6.16
N PHE A 86 -1.34 7.39 5.65
CA PHE A 86 -2.70 6.96 5.33
C PHE A 86 -3.59 6.93 6.58
N PHE A 87 -3.16 6.24 7.63
CA PHE A 87 -3.95 6.12 8.84
C PHE A 87 -4.02 7.43 9.65
N MET A 88 -2.93 8.19 9.71
CA MET A 88 -2.98 9.52 10.31
C MET A 88 -3.91 10.46 9.52
N GLY A 89 -3.95 10.33 8.21
CA GLY A 89 -4.86 11.10 7.35
C GLY A 89 -6.33 10.83 7.67
N LEU A 90 -6.70 9.57 7.91
CA LEU A 90 -8.08 9.18 8.26
C LEU A 90 -8.59 9.83 9.54
N ASN A 91 -7.72 10.24 10.46
CA ASN A 91 -8.12 10.96 11.68
C ASN A 91 -8.59 12.40 11.41
N TYR A 92 -8.29 12.96 10.23
CA TYR A 92 -8.54 14.37 9.91
C TYR A 92 -9.38 14.59 8.66
N THR A 93 -9.55 13.56 7.82
CA THR A 93 -10.34 13.66 6.58
C THR A 93 -11.23 12.43 6.39
N SER A 94 -12.22 12.58 5.51
CA SER A 94 -13.10 11.47 5.17
C SER A 94 -12.39 10.41 4.32
N THR A 95 -12.84 9.16 4.44
CA THR A 95 -12.39 8.06 3.56
C THR A 95 -12.61 8.40 2.08
N LEU A 96 -13.64 9.19 1.77
CA LEU A 96 -13.96 9.64 0.41
C LEU A 96 -12.86 10.55 -0.15
N ASN A 97 -12.47 11.60 0.57
CA ASN A 97 -11.37 12.49 0.18
C ASN A 97 -10.06 11.70 0.00
N GLY A 98 -9.72 10.89 1.00
CA GLY A 98 -8.51 10.08 0.96
C GLY A 98 -8.47 9.13 -0.23
N SER A 99 -9.59 8.46 -0.51
CA SER A 99 -9.70 7.53 -1.65
C SER A 99 -9.54 8.23 -2.99
N LEU A 100 -10.10 9.44 -3.15
CA LEU A 100 -9.93 10.24 -4.38
C LEU A 100 -8.47 10.63 -4.59
N ILE A 101 -7.78 11.06 -3.54
CA ILE A 101 -6.34 11.39 -3.61
C ILE A 101 -5.53 10.16 -4.03
N ILE A 102 -5.71 9.03 -3.35
CA ILE A 102 -4.97 7.79 -3.66
C ILE A 102 -5.29 7.26 -5.05
N ALA A 103 -6.51 7.44 -5.53
CA ALA A 103 -6.91 7.03 -6.88
C ALA A 103 -6.14 7.77 -8.00
N THR A 104 -5.52 8.90 -7.71
CA THR A 104 -4.64 9.60 -8.66
C THR A 104 -3.24 8.95 -8.77
N MET A 105 -2.90 7.99 -7.91
CA MET A 105 -1.58 7.35 -7.87
C MET A 105 -1.11 6.82 -9.23
N PRO A 106 -1.92 6.13 -10.06
CA PRO A 106 -1.49 5.65 -11.36
C PRO A 106 -1.00 6.78 -12.29
N VAL A 107 -1.61 7.97 -12.19
CA VAL A 107 -1.18 9.15 -12.97
C VAL A 107 0.22 9.55 -12.56
N PHE A 108 0.47 9.73 -11.26
CA PHE A 108 1.79 10.16 -10.76
C PHE A 108 2.86 9.09 -10.97
N VAL A 109 2.53 7.79 -10.86
CA VAL A 109 3.45 6.69 -11.20
C VAL A 109 3.82 6.73 -12.69
N THR A 110 2.83 6.94 -13.56
CA THR A 110 3.09 7.03 -15.01
C THR A 110 3.93 8.26 -15.35
N LEU A 111 3.61 9.41 -14.81
CA LEU A 111 4.42 10.63 -14.98
C LEU A 111 5.85 10.43 -14.46
N GLY A 112 5.99 9.83 -13.28
CA GLY A 112 7.31 9.49 -12.74
C GLY A 112 8.07 8.51 -13.63
N ALA A 113 7.40 7.51 -14.20
CA ALA A 113 8.03 6.56 -15.13
C ALA A 113 8.53 7.24 -16.41
N ILE A 114 7.79 8.19 -16.94
CA ILE A 114 8.20 8.98 -18.10
C ILE A 114 9.41 9.86 -17.76
N LEU A 115 9.36 10.57 -16.62
CA LEU A 115 10.40 11.51 -16.22
C LEU A 115 11.71 10.82 -15.83
N PHE A 116 11.62 9.75 -15.00
CA PHE A 116 12.81 9.10 -14.41
C PHE A 116 13.31 7.90 -15.20
N PHE A 117 12.42 7.19 -15.92
CA PHE A 117 12.79 6.01 -16.70
C PHE A 117 12.73 6.24 -18.21
N LYS A 118 12.38 7.46 -18.64
CA LYS A 118 12.27 7.85 -20.06
C LYS A 118 11.32 6.92 -20.85
N GLU A 119 10.24 6.47 -20.16
CA GLU A 119 9.19 5.71 -20.83
C GLU A 119 8.45 6.58 -21.84
N SER A 120 8.07 6.00 -22.98
CA SER A 120 7.37 6.75 -24.02
C SER A 120 5.93 7.04 -23.63
N TRP A 121 5.54 8.30 -23.71
CA TRP A 121 4.14 8.68 -23.64
C TRP A 121 3.39 8.21 -24.88
N SER A 122 2.17 7.71 -24.72
CA SER A 122 1.26 7.46 -25.82
C SER A 122 -0.13 8.01 -25.51
N THR A 123 -0.85 8.44 -26.53
CA THR A 123 -2.24 8.93 -26.40
C THR A 123 -3.14 7.87 -25.76
N LYS A 124 -2.91 6.59 -26.05
CA LYS A 124 -3.64 5.47 -25.45
C LYS A 124 -3.45 5.42 -23.94
N VAL A 125 -2.22 5.62 -23.44
CA VAL A 125 -1.92 5.68 -22.00
C VAL A 125 -2.64 6.86 -21.38
N GLY A 126 -2.57 8.03 -21.99
CA GLY A 126 -3.28 9.24 -21.51
C GLY A 126 -4.80 9.04 -21.41
N MET A 127 -5.41 8.49 -22.45
CA MET A 127 -6.85 8.19 -22.44
C MET A 127 -7.23 7.16 -21.37
N SER A 128 -6.41 6.13 -21.18
CA SER A 128 -6.65 5.11 -20.14
C SER A 128 -6.58 5.70 -18.72
N LEU A 129 -5.65 6.62 -18.47
CA LEU A 129 -5.55 7.31 -17.18
C LEU A 129 -6.76 8.21 -16.93
N ILE A 130 -7.19 8.98 -17.92
CA ILE A 130 -8.38 9.85 -17.81
C ILE A 130 -9.62 8.99 -17.54
N LEU A 131 -9.82 7.92 -18.32
CA LEU A 131 -10.96 7.04 -18.14
C LEU A 131 -10.97 6.37 -16.77
N SER A 132 -9.80 5.96 -16.27
CA SER A 132 -9.64 5.39 -14.92
C SER A 132 -10.02 6.40 -13.85
N LEU A 133 -9.56 7.64 -13.94
CA LEU A 133 -9.89 8.69 -12.97
C LEU A 133 -11.39 9.01 -12.96
N ILE A 134 -12.00 9.15 -14.14
CA ILE A 134 -13.45 9.37 -14.25
C ILE A 134 -14.20 8.21 -13.61
N GLY A 135 -13.82 6.96 -13.91
CA GLY A 135 -14.45 5.78 -13.33
C GLY A 135 -14.37 5.77 -11.80
N VAL A 136 -13.21 6.09 -11.23
CA VAL A 136 -13.02 6.17 -9.78
C VAL A 136 -13.89 7.27 -9.16
N ILE A 137 -13.89 8.47 -9.75
CA ILE A 137 -14.74 9.58 -9.27
C ILE A 137 -16.21 9.16 -9.25
N VAL A 138 -16.72 8.59 -10.34
CA VAL A 138 -18.12 8.14 -10.45
C VAL A 138 -18.44 7.09 -9.38
N VAL A 139 -17.57 6.11 -9.16
CA VAL A 139 -17.79 5.05 -8.15
C VAL A 139 -17.79 5.63 -6.74
N ILE A 140 -16.77 6.42 -6.39
CA ILE A 140 -16.59 6.96 -5.03
C ILE A 140 -17.70 7.96 -4.68
N THR A 141 -18.12 8.79 -5.63
CA THR A 141 -19.21 9.77 -5.41
C THR A 141 -20.60 9.18 -5.62
N SER A 142 -20.71 7.90 -5.98
CA SER A 142 -21.98 7.27 -6.39
C SER A 142 -22.70 8.04 -7.52
N GLY A 143 -21.91 8.71 -8.39
CA GLY A 143 -22.43 9.56 -9.47
C GLY A 143 -23.04 10.89 -9.01
N SER A 144 -22.94 11.24 -7.72
CA SER A 144 -23.51 12.48 -7.17
C SER A 144 -22.54 13.65 -7.35
N MET A 145 -22.97 14.68 -8.07
CA MET A 145 -22.23 15.93 -8.20
C MET A 145 -22.20 16.71 -6.88
N ASP A 146 -23.29 16.66 -6.10
CA ASP A 146 -23.35 17.32 -4.80
C ASP A 146 -22.31 16.75 -3.84
N THR A 147 -22.13 15.44 -3.83
CA THR A 147 -21.06 14.78 -3.06
C THR A 147 -19.68 15.27 -3.49
N LEU A 148 -19.44 15.41 -4.79
CA LEU A 148 -18.17 15.91 -5.31
C LEU A 148 -17.93 17.38 -4.93
N MET A 149 -18.97 18.22 -4.99
CA MET A 149 -18.86 19.65 -4.65
C MET A 149 -18.81 19.91 -3.14
N SER A 150 -19.22 18.96 -2.31
CA SER A 150 -19.12 19.06 -0.85
C SER A 150 -17.73 18.77 -0.29
N LEU A 151 -16.79 18.33 -1.15
CA LEU A 151 -15.41 18.05 -0.74
C LEU A 151 -14.71 19.34 -0.30
N SER A 152 -14.17 19.32 0.91
CA SER A 152 -13.37 20.42 1.45
C SER A 152 -11.96 19.94 1.73
N PHE A 153 -10.98 20.74 1.33
CA PHE A 153 -9.57 20.41 1.58
C PHE A 153 -9.20 20.67 3.03
N ASN A 154 -8.54 19.70 3.65
CA ASN A 154 -8.18 19.75 5.08
C ASN A 154 -6.78 19.17 5.36
N LYS A 155 -6.36 19.18 6.63
CA LYS A 155 -5.04 18.66 7.04
C LYS A 155 -4.85 17.17 6.74
N GLY A 156 -5.91 16.37 6.80
CA GLY A 156 -5.87 14.95 6.46
C GLY A 156 -5.54 14.71 5.00
N ASP A 157 -6.00 15.58 4.10
CA ASP A 157 -5.72 15.47 2.67
C ASP A 157 -4.23 15.67 2.37
N LEU A 158 -3.53 16.54 3.13
CA LEU A 158 -2.06 16.67 3.04
C LEU A 158 -1.35 15.38 3.44
N LEU A 159 -1.85 14.67 4.46
CA LEU A 159 -1.31 13.38 4.86
C LEU A 159 -1.57 12.31 3.79
N PHE A 160 -2.75 12.32 3.16
CA PHE A 160 -3.02 11.44 2.02
C PHE A 160 -2.12 11.75 0.80
N ILE A 161 -1.81 13.02 0.56
CA ILE A 161 -0.81 13.40 -0.47
C ILE A 161 0.58 12.87 -0.09
N ALA A 162 0.97 12.91 1.18
CA ALA A 162 2.22 12.31 1.62
C ALA A 162 2.22 10.78 1.44
N ALA A 163 1.10 10.11 1.75
CA ALA A 163 0.92 8.67 1.46
C ALA A 163 1.01 8.39 -0.04
N LEU A 164 0.36 9.19 -0.88
CA LEU A 164 0.44 9.10 -2.34
C LEU A 164 1.88 9.20 -2.84
N ILE A 165 2.63 10.20 -2.36
CA ILE A 165 4.06 10.38 -2.71
C ILE A 165 4.86 9.14 -2.30
N CYS A 166 4.65 8.61 -1.08
CA CYS A 166 5.27 7.38 -0.62
C CYS A 166 4.95 6.20 -1.55
N GLY A 167 3.70 6.02 -1.96
CA GLY A 167 3.27 4.97 -2.87
C GLY A 167 3.88 5.11 -4.27
N VAL A 168 3.99 6.32 -4.79
CA VAL A 168 4.64 6.61 -6.08
C VAL A 168 6.14 6.28 -6.01
N LEU A 169 6.83 6.75 -4.96
CA LEU A 169 8.26 6.47 -4.74
C LEU A 169 8.53 4.97 -4.60
N TYR A 170 7.68 4.27 -3.84
CA TYR A 170 7.72 2.82 -3.73
C TYR A 170 7.57 2.14 -5.09
N SER A 171 6.58 2.51 -5.88
CA SER A 171 6.29 1.89 -7.18
C SER A 171 7.46 2.07 -8.16
N LEU A 172 7.99 3.28 -8.25
CA LEU A 172 9.12 3.61 -9.14
C LEU A 172 10.42 2.93 -8.70
N THR A 173 10.74 2.99 -7.40
CA THR A 173 11.97 2.39 -6.86
C THR A 173 11.88 0.87 -6.84
N GLY A 174 10.72 0.31 -6.52
CA GLY A 174 10.47 -1.13 -6.53
C GLY A 174 10.78 -1.75 -7.88
N LYS A 175 10.37 -1.12 -8.98
CA LYS A 175 10.72 -1.53 -10.35
C LYS A 175 12.25 -1.63 -10.57
N LYS A 176 13.02 -0.72 -9.98
CA LYS A 176 14.49 -0.72 -10.07
C LYS A 176 15.12 -1.81 -9.20
N VAL A 177 14.63 -1.96 -7.97
CA VAL A 177 15.12 -2.97 -7.01
C VAL A 177 14.90 -4.38 -7.53
N MET A 178 13.71 -4.67 -8.07
CA MET A 178 13.34 -5.98 -8.64
C MET A 178 14.10 -6.37 -9.89
N ARG A 179 14.93 -5.50 -10.48
CA ARG A 179 15.88 -5.90 -11.54
C ARG A 179 17.07 -6.70 -11.00
N GLY A 180 17.38 -6.55 -9.70
CA GLY A 180 18.52 -7.24 -9.06
C GLY A 180 18.11 -8.25 -7.98
N VAL A 181 16.82 -8.26 -7.58
CA VAL A 181 16.29 -9.12 -6.51
C VAL A 181 14.95 -9.67 -6.98
N SER A 182 14.65 -10.95 -6.70
CA SER A 182 13.37 -11.53 -7.11
C SER A 182 12.19 -10.75 -6.49
N PRO A 183 11.03 -10.67 -7.17
CA PRO A 183 9.85 -10.00 -6.61
C PRO A 183 9.43 -10.58 -5.25
N LEU A 184 9.52 -11.89 -5.06
CA LEU A 184 9.18 -12.54 -3.80
C LEU A 184 10.13 -12.11 -2.68
N LEU A 185 11.44 -12.15 -2.92
CA LEU A 185 12.45 -11.75 -1.95
C LEU A 185 12.37 -10.25 -1.63
N THR A 186 12.07 -9.42 -2.63
CA THR A 186 11.83 -7.97 -2.45
C THR A 186 10.61 -7.73 -1.57
N THR A 187 9.48 -8.40 -1.88
CA THR A 187 8.22 -8.25 -1.11
C THR A 187 8.41 -8.72 0.34
N MET A 188 9.04 -9.87 0.54
CA MET A 188 9.35 -10.37 1.89
C MET A 188 10.20 -9.36 2.67
N SER A 189 11.30 -8.89 2.08
CA SER A 189 12.22 -7.97 2.75
C SER A 189 11.56 -6.64 3.10
N MET A 190 10.80 -6.05 2.18
CA MET A 190 10.11 -4.78 2.44
C MET A 190 9.02 -4.95 3.51
N THR A 191 8.32 -6.09 3.52
CA THR A 191 7.28 -6.36 4.52
C THR A 191 7.90 -6.50 5.91
N VAL A 192 8.95 -7.31 6.04
CA VAL A 192 9.63 -7.52 7.32
C VAL A 192 10.24 -6.23 7.86
N LEU A 193 11.03 -5.52 7.05
CA LEU A 193 11.66 -4.25 7.47
C LEU A 193 10.59 -3.19 7.79
N GLY A 194 9.58 -3.06 6.94
CA GLY A 194 8.48 -2.12 7.17
C GLY A 194 7.71 -2.43 8.45
N THR A 195 7.50 -3.72 8.75
CA THR A 195 6.88 -4.15 10.02
C THR A 195 7.73 -3.77 11.22
N VAL A 196 9.06 -3.91 11.15
CA VAL A 196 9.95 -3.49 12.24
C VAL A 196 9.79 -1.99 12.54
N PHE A 197 9.71 -1.15 11.50
CA PHE A 197 9.47 0.29 11.69
C PHE A 197 8.08 0.59 12.24
N LEU A 198 7.04 -0.10 11.75
CA LEU A 198 5.69 0.04 12.28
C LEU A 198 5.61 -0.43 13.73
N ALA A 199 6.27 -1.54 14.07
CA ALA A 199 6.33 -2.04 15.44
C ALA A 199 6.99 -1.04 16.38
N GLY A 200 8.11 -0.43 15.96
CA GLY A 200 8.74 0.65 16.72
C GLY A 200 7.80 1.83 16.97
N LEU A 201 7.03 2.25 15.97
CA LEU A 201 6.08 3.35 16.11
C LEU A 201 4.84 2.94 16.93
N SER A 202 4.36 1.70 16.81
CA SER A 202 3.19 1.19 17.55
C SER A 202 3.40 1.13 19.06
N LEU A 203 4.65 1.16 19.53
CA LEU A 203 4.96 1.24 20.97
C LEU A 203 4.53 2.58 21.59
N TYR A 204 4.36 3.63 20.78
CA TYR A 204 3.85 4.92 21.22
C TYR A 204 2.31 5.01 21.17
N GLU A 205 1.64 4.00 20.60
CA GLU A 205 0.20 3.84 20.69
C GLU A 205 -0.14 2.89 21.84
N ASP A 206 -1.08 3.24 22.72
CA ASP A 206 -1.54 2.36 23.80
C ASP A 206 -2.40 1.18 23.27
N GLY A 207 -1.97 0.59 22.17
CA GLY A 207 -2.70 -0.46 21.44
C GLY A 207 -2.42 -1.87 21.93
N TRP A 208 -1.22 -2.15 22.40
CA TRP A 208 -0.80 -3.50 22.77
C TRP A 208 -1.54 -4.03 24.01
N GLY A 209 -1.90 -3.16 24.96
CA GLY A 209 -2.76 -3.53 26.08
C GLY A 209 -4.16 -3.96 25.65
N LYS A 210 -4.74 -3.30 24.65
CA LYS A 210 -6.06 -3.64 24.09
C LYS A 210 -6.03 -4.98 23.34
N VAL A 211 -4.95 -5.26 22.59
CA VAL A 211 -4.77 -6.55 21.90
C VAL A 211 -4.75 -7.73 22.91
N GLY A 212 -4.08 -7.54 24.04
CA GLY A 212 -4.08 -8.54 25.14
C GLY A 212 -5.45 -8.77 25.77
N ALA A 213 -6.25 -7.71 25.92
CA ALA A 213 -7.60 -7.78 26.48
C ALA A 213 -8.60 -8.48 25.52
N PHE A 214 -8.46 -8.24 24.22
CA PHE A 214 -9.28 -8.88 23.17
C PHE A 214 -9.11 -10.40 23.16
N SER A 215 -7.88 -10.87 23.32
CA SER A 215 -7.55 -12.32 23.39
C SER A 215 -8.13 -13.04 24.62
N LEU A 216 -8.52 -12.30 25.66
CA LEU A 216 -9.02 -12.90 26.91
C LEU A 216 -10.56 -12.89 27.01
N GLN A 217 -11.27 -12.16 26.15
CA GLN A 217 -12.73 -12.10 26.16
C GLN A 217 -13.40 -13.12 25.22
N ASP A 218 -12.67 -13.61 24.21
CA ASP A 218 -13.18 -14.56 23.21
C ASP A 218 -12.69 -16.02 23.44
N GLY A 219 -12.06 -16.32 24.57
CA GLY A 219 -11.64 -17.66 25.03
C GLY A 219 -12.46 -18.13 26.21
#